data_6bc8125c263aee709e70fd9a138b9dc0
#
_entry.id   6bc8125c263aee709e70fd9a138b9dc0
#
_cell.length_a   1.000
_cell.length_b   1.000
_cell.length_c   1.000
_cell.angle_alpha   90.00
_cell.angle_beta   90.00
_cell.angle_gamma   90.00
#
_symmetry.space_group_name_H-M   'P 1'
#
loop_
_entity.id
_entity.type
_entity.pdbx_description
1 polymer ?
#
loop_
_entity_poly.entity_id
_entity_poly.type
_entity_poly.pdbx_seq_one_letter_code
_entity_poly.pdbx_strand_id
1 'polypeptide(L)'
;MDASQLRNSSKELSKKLEKGEGLIAFEIIGELMDLEEELFIWELYKQLLLREPDEAGFHSHLTQLQGGCPRLVLMDAILQSQEAAALYDNSSRQFSDKFPLARVLQRLVHADHGTFIRALYQEFLNRQPDDQELQSYIQQLEAGTARTAIRSGFLLSEELQELLSKHRPFLVKNSSYNYAMKHASNGSMKHIGVFLGYHHPVTLSGEGIGSFIGRLVEGWLRNRSDVMVHIAITQPNKGQAEQLLSKQLSTYSNRLWIHSFPNMGWLNRHLDVDIWCVPYVGLKWALELSKPYVLCVHDLVYLHFKELYADQQPEFLTHLQPIVDAMAGKAAKVVFNSNYIRDHEGLKFLKLPLHQTRVIRLAPPLEEYRSLGVRFETTFRRKYNLHNPYLVFPSVMRLHKNHDRLIEAFLNFKKTSEGKASGLRLVLTDDYRNRPFEKRIRELMERCHSQEERNSVVFLGRLTSADLPSLYKYAVGTIVPTLFEGSCPFPILESLTVDTPVAISRIDVATEVITDMSAFISFDPYSVKEIEAAIRKLWHAHEGLAPLQKAALRGVLRRTWSDAAREYDSLFDEVLSKKQ
;
A
#
# COMPACT_ATOMS: atom_id res chain seq x y z
N MET A 1 -25.44 -19.07 17.12
CA MET A 1 -26.86 -19.59 17.14
C MET A 1 -27.02 -20.65 16.07
N ASP A 2 -27.88 -21.70 16.26
CA ASP A 2 -28.20 -22.59 15.16
C ASP A 2 -29.22 -21.95 14.17
N ALA A 3 -29.30 -22.49 12.95
CA ALA A 3 -30.18 -21.93 11.91
C ALA A 3 -31.68 -21.88 12.32
N SER A 4 -32.13 -22.76 13.21
CA SER A 4 -33.51 -22.77 13.71
C SER A 4 -33.76 -21.60 14.69
N GLN A 5 -32.79 -21.32 15.54
CA GLN A 5 -32.84 -20.17 16.47
C GLN A 5 -32.79 -18.85 15.71
N LEU A 6 -31.91 -18.73 14.68
CA LEU A 6 -31.85 -17.54 13.82
C LEU A 6 -33.17 -17.29 13.10
N ARG A 7 -33.81 -18.34 12.55
CA ARG A 7 -35.12 -18.21 11.90
C ARG A 7 -36.22 -17.75 12.84
N ASN A 8 -36.23 -18.20 14.10
CA ASN A 8 -37.24 -17.79 15.08
C ASN A 8 -37.04 -16.34 15.52
N SER A 9 -35.83 -15.93 15.85
CA SER A 9 -35.51 -14.54 16.20
C SER A 9 -35.79 -13.57 15.04
N SER A 10 -35.48 -13.99 13.81
CA SER A 10 -35.76 -13.26 12.58
C SER A 10 -37.29 -13.05 12.36
N LYS A 11 -38.12 -14.05 12.67
CA LYS A 11 -39.60 -13.91 12.58
C LYS A 11 -40.14 -12.86 13.56
N GLU A 12 -39.57 -12.74 14.74
CA GLU A 12 -39.99 -11.73 15.72
C GLU A 12 -39.63 -10.33 15.24
N LEU A 13 -38.43 -10.14 14.69
CA LEU A 13 -38.01 -8.87 14.11
C LEU A 13 -38.88 -8.49 12.90
N SER A 14 -39.11 -9.45 11.97
CA SER A 14 -40.00 -9.20 10.83
C SER A 14 -41.39 -8.71 11.26
N LYS A 15 -41.99 -9.32 12.27
CA LYS A 15 -43.28 -8.84 12.84
C LYS A 15 -43.21 -7.43 13.42
N LYS A 16 -42.06 -7.05 14.00
CA LYS A 16 -41.83 -5.69 14.52
C LYS A 16 -41.75 -4.68 13.38
N LEU A 17 -41.00 -5.00 12.32
CA LEU A 17 -40.83 -4.16 11.14
C LEU A 17 -42.13 -4.07 10.29
N GLU A 18 -42.93 -5.14 10.21
CA GLU A 18 -44.23 -5.16 9.51
C GLU A 18 -45.28 -4.27 10.19
N LYS A 19 -45.23 -4.11 11.52
CA LYS A 19 -46.15 -3.26 12.27
C LYS A 19 -45.85 -1.77 12.20
N GLY A 20 -44.67 -1.40 11.73
CA GLY A 20 -44.24 -0.02 11.59
C GLY A 20 -44.62 0.55 10.22
N GLU A 21 -45.92 0.85 9.98
CA GLU A 21 -46.32 1.58 8.78
C GLU A 21 -45.63 2.94 8.74
N GLY A 22 -44.81 3.18 7.67
CA GLY A 22 -44.12 4.46 7.45
C GLY A 22 -42.69 4.55 7.98
N LEU A 23 -42.06 3.44 8.41
CA LEU A 23 -40.61 3.43 8.77
C LEU A 23 -39.74 3.89 7.60
N ILE A 24 -38.84 4.82 7.88
CA ILE A 24 -37.80 5.26 6.93
C ILE A 24 -36.55 4.35 7.03
N ALA A 25 -35.70 4.37 6.01
CA ALA A 25 -34.49 3.53 5.99
C ALA A 25 -33.61 3.70 7.22
N PHE A 26 -33.47 4.92 7.73
CA PHE A 26 -32.73 5.22 8.96
C PHE A 26 -33.21 4.40 10.18
N GLU A 27 -34.54 4.29 10.38
CA GLU A 27 -35.12 3.55 11.51
C GLU A 27 -34.87 2.05 11.35
N ILE A 28 -35.07 1.53 10.13
CA ILE A 28 -34.84 0.11 9.82
C ILE A 28 -33.37 -0.26 10.00
N ILE A 29 -32.46 0.57 9.48
CA ILE A 29 -31.02 0.39 9.67
C ILE A 29 -30.67 0.41 11.15
N GLY A 30 -31.27 1.32 11.92
CA GLY A 30 -31.11 1.37 13.37
C GLY A 30 -31.49 0.05 14.05
N GLU A 31 -32.64 -0.55 13.72
CA GLU A 31 -33.05 -1.86 14.26
C GLU A 31 -32.06 -2.98 13.87
N LEU A 32 -31.56 -2.98 12.63
CA LEU A 32 -30.57 -3.96 12.19
C LEU A 32 -29.25 -3.81 12.95
N MET A 33 -28.83 -2.57 13.23
CA MET A 33 -27.59 -2.33 13.97
C MET A 33 -27.62 -2.84 15.43
N ASP A 34 -28.80 -3.05 16.02
CA ASP A 34 -28.96 -3.56 17.39
C ASP A 34 -28.85 -5.09 17.50
N LEU A 35 -28.83 -5.82 16.39
CA LEU A 35 -28.83 -7.28 16.38
C LEU A 35 -27.45 -7.87 16.72
N GLU A 36 -27.43 -9.07 17.30
CA GLU A 36 -26.22 -9.90 17.39
C GLU A 36 -25.66 -10.19 15.99
N GLU A 37 -24.35 -10.38 15.85
CA GLU A 37 -23.66 -10.47 14.54
C GLU A 37 -24.26 -11.51 13.59
N GLU A 38 -24.55 -12.70 14.10
CA GLU A 38 -25.15 -13.77 13.32
C GLU A 38 -26.55 -13.42 12.82
N LEU A 39 -27.37 -12.83 13.68
CA LEU A 39 -28.74 -12.40 13.33
C LEU A 39 -28.71 -11.16 12.43
N PHE A 40 -27.75 -10.25 12.61
CA PHE A 40 -27.54 -9.11 11.73
C PHE A 40 -27.27 -9.57 10.29
N ILE A 41 -26.34 -10.52 10.06
CA ILE A 41 -26.04 -11.05 8.72
C ILE A 41 -27.29 -11.71 8.14
N TRP A 42 -27.98 -12.52 8.94
CA TRP A 42 -29.19 -13.23 8.50
C TRP A 42 -30.28 -12.26 8.02
N GLU A 43 -30.56 -11.24 8.81
CA GLU A 43 -31.54 -10.20 8.47
C GLU A 43 -31.06 -9.31 7.34
N LEU A 44 -29.78 -9.00 7.27
CA LEU A 44 -29.21 -8.19 6.20
C LEU A 44 -29.44 -8.85 4.82
N TYR A 45 -29.19 -10.14 4.69
CA TYR A 45 -29.50 -10.91 3.47
C TYR A 45 -30.99 -10.90 3.14
N LYS A 46 -31.83 -11.07 4.14
CA LYS A 46 -33.29 -11.03 3.94
C LYS A 46 -33.77 -9.64 3.50
N GLN A 47 -33.32 -8.59 4.18
CA GLN A 47 -33.74 -7.23 3.90
C GLN A 47 -33.16 -6.67 2.59
N LEU A 48 -31.97 -7.10 2.16
CA LEU A 48 -31.31 -6.58 0.98
C LEU A 48 -31.39 -7.52 -0.25
N LEU A 49 -31.33 -8.84 -0.05
CA LEU A 49 -31.29 -9.83 -1.12
C LEU A 49 -32.55 -10.72 -1.18
N LEU A 50 -33.51 -10.52 -0.27
CA LEU A 50 -34.79 -11.23 -0.20
C LEU A 50 -34.65 -12.75 -0.04
N ARG A 51 -33.55 -13.21 0.49
CA ARG A 51 -33.24 -14.62 0.73
C ARG A 51 -32.46 -14.82 2.03
N GLU A 52 -32.38 -16.04 2.50
CA GLU A 52 -31.48 -16.44 3.57
C GLU A 52 -30.04 -16.52 3.01
N PRO A 53 -29.00 -16.24 3.82
CA PRO A 53 -27.63 -16.46 3.38
C PRO A 53 -27.36 -17.97 3.15
N ASP A 54 -26.56 -18.28 2.15
CA ASP A 54 -25.94 -19.59 2.03
C ASP A 54 -24.79 -19.72 3.05
N GLU A 55 -24.37 -20.96 3.32
CA GLU A 55 -23.38 -21.26 4.35
C GLU A 55 -22.06 -20.52 4.12
N ALA A 56 -21.58 -20.48 2.87
CA ALA A 56 -20.32 -19.82 2.52
C ALA A 56 -20.41 -18.30 2.68
N GLY A 57 -21.49 -17.67 2.21
CA GLY A 57 -21.74 -16.23 2.37
C GLY A 57 -21.91 -15.83 3.83
N PHE A 58 -22.64 -16.65 4.61
CA PHE A 58 -22.81 -16.43 6.04
C PHE A 58 -21.47 -16.42 6.80
N HIS A 59 -20.67 -17.48 6.62
CA HIS A 59 -19.37 -17.59 7.29
C HIS A 59 -18.38 -16.51 6.84
N SER A 60 -18.38 -16.15 5.55
CA SER A 60 -17.54 -15.08 5.02
C SER A 60 -17.85 -13.74 5.67
N HIS A 61 -19.13 -13.37 5.73
CA HIS A 61 -19.54 -12.09 6.32
C HIS A 61 -19.45 -12.07 7.84
N LEU A 62 -19.68 -13.22 8.50
CA LEU A 62 -19.45 -13.33 9.95
C LEU A 62 -17.97 -13.12 10.28
N THR A 63 -17.08 -13.75 9.53
CA THR A 63 -15.63 -13.54 9.66
C THR A 63 -15.23 -12.07 9.43
N GLN A 64 -15.87 -11.40 8.46
CA GLN A 64 -15.63 -9.96 8.22
C GLN A 64 -16.08 -9.10 9.40
N LEU A 65 -17.28 -9.36 9.96
CA LEU A 65 -17.75 -8.63 11.15
C LEU A 65 -16.88 -8.89 12.37
N GLN A 66 -16.53 -10.14 12.63
CA GLN A 66 -15.62 -10.55 13.71
C GLN A 66 -14.21 -9.98 13.49
N GLY A 67 -13.80 -9.78 12.24
CA GLY A 67 -12.60 -9.06 11.84
C GLY A 67 -12.71 -7.54 11.93
N GLY A 68 -13.80 -6.99 12.49
CA GLY A 68 -13.98 -5.56 12.71
C GLY A 68 -14.55 -4.77 11.53
N CYS A 69 -15.08 -5.43 10.49
CA CYS A 69 -15.77 -4.74 9.40
C CYS A 69 -16.99 -3.99 9.96
N PRO A 70 -17.12 -2.67 9.74
CA PRO A 70 -18.30 -1.94 10.21
C PRO A 70 -19.57 -2.45 9.51
N ARG A 71 -20.66 -2.57 10.27
CA ARG A 71 -21.96 -3.08 9.77
C ARG A 71 -22.48 -2.31 8.55
N LEU A 72 -22.34 -0.98 8.53
CA LEU A 72 -22.74 -0.16 7.38
C LEU A 72 -21.86 -0.43 6.14
N VAL A 73 -20.60 -0.71 6.33
CA VAL A 73 -19.68 -1.08 5.23
C VAL A 73 -20.04 -2.44 4.65
N LEU A 74 -20.37 -3.41 5.51
CA LEU A 74 -20.85 -4.71 5.07
C LEU A 74 -22.20 -4.60 4.33
N MET A 75 -23.11 -3.77 4.84
CA MET A 75 -24.39 -3.47 4.19
C MET A 75 -24.17 -2.87 2.80
N ASP A 76 -23.26 -1.89 2.66
CA ASP A 76 -22.94 -1.28 1.37
C ASP A 76 -22.30 -2.28 0.41
N ALA A 77 -21.38 -3.11 0.87
CA ALA A 77 -20.75 -4.15 0.06
C ALA A 77 -21.78 -5.15 -0.53
N ILE A 78 -22.77 -5.55 0.27
CA ILE A 78 -23.88 -6.41 -0.21
C ILE A 78 -24.74 -5.65 -1.24
N LEU A 79 -25.03 -4.38 -1.02
CA LEU A 79 -25.80 -3.54 -1.96
C LEU A 79 -25.07 -3.25 -3.27
N GLN A 80 -23.75 -3.33 -3.31
CA GLN A 80 -22.93 -3.20 -4.51
C GLN A 80 -22.68 -4.52 -5.22
N SER A 81 -23.15 -5.66 -4.69
CA SER A 81 -22.97 -6.96 -5.31
C SER A 81 -23.75 -7.07 -6.63
N GLN A 82 -23.29 -7.96 -7.54
CA GLN A 82 -24.00 -8.26 -8.78
C GLN A 82 -25.42 -8.81 -8.53
N GLU A 83 -25.60 -9.55 -7.43
CA GLU A 83 -26.90 -10.06 -7.02
C GLU A 83 -27.88 -8.95 -6.65
N ALA A 84 -27.43 -7.96 -5.87
CA ALA A 84 -28.25 -6.79 -5.54
C ALA A 84 -28.56 -5.95 -6.79
N ALA A 85 -27.58 -5.71 -7.66
CA ALA A 85 -27.80 -4.99 -8.91
C ALA A 85 -28.89 -5.67 -9.76
N ALA A 86 -28.80 -6.97 -10.00
CA ALA A 86 -29.80 -7.73 -10.74
C ALA A 86 -31.19 -7.72 -10.08
N LEU A 87 -31.23 -7.63 -8.74
CA LEU A 87 -32.47 -7.60 -7.98
C LEU A 87 -33.20 -6.25 -8.12
N TYR A 88 -32.45 -5.13 -8.05
CA TYR A 88 -33.03 -3.78 -8.02
C TYR A 88 -33.22 -3.16 -9.41
N ASP A 89 -32.51 -3.61 -10.45
CA ASP A 89 -32.67 -3.12 -11.83
C ASP A 89 -34.00 -3.54 -12.47
N ASN A 90 -34.67 -4.55 -11.91
CA ASN A 90 -35.95 -5.03 -12.43
C ASN A 90 -37.13 -4.19 -11.94
N SER A 91 -37.55 -3.21 -12.75
CA SER A 91 -38.66 -2.29 -12.45
C SER A 91 -40.04 -2.95 -12.27
N SER A 92 -40.22 -4.16 -12.81
CA SER A 92 -41.50 -4.89 -12.76
C SER A 92 -41.68 -5.67 -11.45
N ARG A 93 -40.66 -5.78 -10.60
CA ARG A 93 -40.70 -6.56 -9.38
C ARG A 93 -41.27 -5.74 -8.23
N GLN A 94 -42.39 -6.16 -7.67
CA GLN A 94 -42.90 -5.57 -6.43
C GLN A 94 -42.33 -6.31 -5.23
N PHE A 95 -41.74 -5.57 -4.30
CA PHE A 95 -41.24 -6.14 -3.05
C PHE A 95 -42.35 -6.19 -1.98
N SER A 96 -42.39 -7.31 -1.28
CA SER A 96 -43.34 -7.55 -0.19
C SER A 96 -43.06 -6.61 0.98
N ASP A 97 -44.10 -6.24 1.73
CA ASP A 97 -44.04 -5.47 2.98
C ASP A 97 -43.18 -6.13 4.07
N LYS A 98 -42.88 -7.40 3.91
CA LYS A 98 -41.94 -8.16 4.77
C LYS A 98 -40.48 -7.67 4.67
N PHE A 99 -40.13 -6.92 3.61
CA PHE A 99 -38.79 -6.43 3.36
C PHE A 99 -38.79 -4.91 3.17
N PRO A 100 -39.08 -4.16 4.25
CA PRO A 100 -39.29 -2.71 4.15
C PRO A 100 -38.05 -1.97 3.63
N LEU A 101 -36.83 -2.40 3.96
CA LEU A 101 -35.60 -1.76 3.46
C LEU A 101 -35.43 -1.96 1.94
N ALA A 102 -35.66 -3.19 1.42
CA ALA A 102 -35.63 -3.44 -0.01
C ALA A 102 -36.67 -2.61 -0.76
N ARG A 103 -37.86 -2.44 -0.21
CA ARG A 103 -38.94 -1.62 -0.80
C ARG A 103 -38.54 -0.14 -0.88
N VAL A 104 -37.92 0.40 0.17
CA VAL A 104 -37.37 1.77 0.16
C VAL A 104 -36.32 1.89 -0.94
N LEU A 105 -35.34 1.00 -0.97
CA LEU A 105 -34.24 1.02 -1.94
C LEU A 105 -34.74 0.90 -3.40
N GLN A 106 -35.76 0.09 -3.65
CA GLN A 106 -36.36 -0.05 -4.99
C GLN A 106 -36.99 1.26 -5.47
N ARG A 107 -37.74 1.97 -4.61
CA ARG A 107 -38.32 3.28 -4.94
C ARG A 107 -37.26 4.29 -5.34
N LEU A 108 -36.10 4.25 -4.69
CA LEU A 108 -34.99 5.16 -4.98
C LEU A 108 -34.40 4.93 -6.38
N VAL A 109 -34.25 3.69 -6.81
CA VAL A 109 -33.58 3.36 -8.07
C VAL A 109 -34.32 3.94 -9.29
N HIS A 110 -35.65 3.99 -9.27
CA HIS A 110 -36.50 4.35 -10.41
C HIS A 110 -37.00 5.82 -10.39
N ALA A 111 -36.64 6.63 -9.38
CA ALA A 111 -37.02 8.02 -9.28
C ALA A 111 -36.22 8.91 -10.27
N ASP A 112 -36.75 10.10 -10.64
CA ASP A 112 -35.94 11.12 -11.29
C ASP A 112 -34.80 11.62 -10.39
N HIS A 113 -33.84 12.39 -10.92
CA HIS A 113 -32.66 12.82 -10.16
C HIS A 113 -33.02 13.63 -8.91
N GLY A 114 -33.93 14.59 -9.03
CA GLY A 114 -34.33 15.44 -7.92
C GLY A 114 -35.08 14.66 -6.82
N THR A 115 -36.01 13.81 -7.22
CA THR A 115 -36.76 12.92 -6.32
C THR A 115 -35.84 11.91 -5.65
N PHE A 116 -34.87 11.33 -6.40
CA PHE A 116 -33.87 10.42 -5.85
C PHE A 116 -33.05 11.07 -4.72
N ILE A 117 -32.53 12.28 -4.93
CA ILE A 117 -31.74 12.98 -3.90
C ILE A 117 -32.60 13.35 -2.69
N ARG A 118 -33.78 13.94 -2.90
CA ARG A 118 -34.69 14.27 -1.78
C ARG A 118 -35.05 13.04 -0.97
N ALA A 119 -35.29 11.91 -1.62
CA ALA A 119 -35.61 10.66 -0.96
C ALA A 119 -34.41 10.08 -0.19
N LEU A 120 -33.16 10.20 -0.70
CA LEU A 120 -31.96 9.79 0.06
C LEU A 120 -31.82 10.62 1.35
N TYR A 121 -32.00 11.94 1.29
CA TYR A 121 -31.97 12.78 2.49
C TYR A 121 -33.05 12.39 3.48
N GLN A 122 -34.30 12.19 3.01
CA GLN A 122 -35.41 11.82 3.86
C GLN A 122 -35.23 10.43 4.47
N GLU A 123 -34.86 9.43 3.66
CA GLU A 123 -34.81 8.03 4.09
C GLU A 123 -33.59 7.73 4.97
N PHE A 124 -32.41 8.34 4.69
CA PHE A 124 -31.20 8.04 5.44
C PHE A 124 -30.86 9.08 6.51
N LEU A 125 -31.21 10.36 6.30
CA LEU A 125 -30.82 11.45 7.19
C LEU A 125 -32.01 12.11 7.91
N ASN A 126 -33.22 11.66 7.63
CA ASN A 126 -34.47 12.16 8.19
C ASN A 126 -34.61 13.70 8.09
N ARG A 127 -34.17 14.29 6.99
CA ARG A 127 -34.31 15.71 6.69
C ARG A 127 -34.47 15.95 5.18
N GLN A 128 -34.76 17.17 4.79
CA GLN A 128 -34.70 17.61 3.41
C GLN A 128 -33.32 18.21 3.09
N PRO A 129 -32.84 18.08 1.84
CA PRO A 129 -31.64 18.81 1.39
C PRO A 129 -31.94 20.30 1.31
N ASP A 130 -30.93 21.14 1.52
CA ASP A 130 -31.02 22.53 1.08
C ASP A 130 -30.85 22.65 -0.46
N ASP A 131 -31.07 23.85 -1.00
CA ASP A 131 -31.04 24.06 -2.46
C ASP A 131 -29.63 23.85 -3.03
N GLN A 132 -28.57 24.16 -2.28
CA GLN A 132 -27.18 23.99 -2.72
C GLN A 132 -26.78 22.50 -2.73
N GLU A 133 -27.15 21.76 -1.68
CA GLU A 133 -26.95 20.31 -1.60
C GLU A 133 -27.67 19.60 -2.76
N LEU A 134 -28.96 19.94 -2.98
CA LEU A 134 -29.78 19.35 -4.03
C LEU A 134 -29.16 19.57 -5.41
N GLN A 135 -28.80 20.80 -5.73
CA GLN A 135 -28.22 21.15 -7.04
C GLN A 135 -26.85 20.51 -7.25
N SER A 136 -26.01 20.45 -6.22
CA SER A 136 -24.71 19.80 -6.28
C SER A 136 -24.80 18.32 -6.66
N TYR A 137 -25.73 17.57 -6.03
CA TYR A 137 -25.92 16.16 -6.35
C TYR A 137 -26.59 15.93 -7.71
N ILE A 138 -27.52 16.80 -8.13
CA ILE A 138 -28.12 16.72 -9.46
C ILE A 138 -27.04 16.91 -10.54
N GLN A 139 -26.16 17.90 -10.39
CA GLN A 139 -25.04 18.12 -11.31
C GLN A 139 -24.08 16.91 -11.37
N GLN A 140 -23.81 16.26 -10.25
CA GLN A 140 -23.00 15.04 -10.23
C GLN A 140 -23.67 13.91 -11.03
N LEU A 141 -24.98 13.73 -10.88
CA LEU A 141 -25.76 12.73 -11.63
C LEU A 141 -25.78 13.04 -13.15
N GLU A 142 -25.97 14.30 -13.52
CA GLU A 142 -25.93 14.76 -14.90
C GLU A 142 -24.53 14.62 -15.51
N ALA A 143 -23.48 14.76 -14.71
CA ALA A 143 -22.09 14.52 -15.09
C ALA A 143 -21.72 13.01 -15.18
N GLY A 144 -22.67 12.11 -14.93
CA GLY A 144 -22.50 10.67 -15.08
C GLY A 144 -22.09 9.91 -13.81
N THR A 145 -22.13 10.55 -12.62
CA THR A 145 -21.90 9.83 -11.36
C THR A 145 -23.01 8.78 -11.17
N ALA A 146 -22.61 7.54 -10.88
CA ALA A 146 -23.55 6.44 -10.67
C ALA A 146 -24.42 6.67 -9.41
N ARG A 147 -25.72 6.41 -9.49
CA ARG A 147 -26.65 6.48 -8.34
C ARG A 147 -26.23 5.60 -7.18
N THR A 148 -25.65 4.45 -7.47
CA THR A 148 -25.09 3.55 -6.45
C THR A 148 -23.97 4.21 -5.65
N ALA A 149 -23.09 4.98 -6.30
CA ALA A 149 -22.01 5.71 -5.62
C ALA A 149 -22.55 6.80 -4.69
N ILE A 150 -23.57 7.55 -5.14
CA ILE A 150 -24.23 8.57 -4.31
C ILE A 150 -24.94 7.90 -3.11
N ARG A 151 -25.71 6.84 -3.33
CA ARG A 151 -26.35 6.07 -2.26
C ARG A 151 -25.34 5.58 -1.22
N SER A 152 -24.22 5.04 -1.66
CA SER A 152 -23.13 4.60 -0.76
C SER A 152 -22.56 5.76 0.05
N GLY A 153 -22.44 6.93 -0.57
CA GLY A 153 -22.05 8.16 0.12
C GLY A 153 -22.97 8.51 1.28
N PHE A 154 -24.29 8.39 1.09
CA PHE A 154 -25.27 8.61 2.15
C PHE A 154 -25.23 7.52 3.23
N LEU A 155 -25.18 6.25 2.84
CA LEU A 155 -25.13 5.12 3.76
C LEU A 155 -23.88 5.15 4.66
N LEU A 156 -22.75 5.63 4.13
CA LEU A 156 -21.48 5.71 4.85
C LEU A 156 -21.19 7.13 5.39
N SER A 157 -22.14 8.07 5.27
CA SER A 157 -21.94 9.47 5.70
C SER A 157 -21.76 9.60 7.20
N GLU A 158 -21.00 10.61 7.61
CA GLU A 158 -20.86 10.97 9.03
C GLU A 158 -22.20 11.34 9.64
N GLU A 159 -23.04 12.03 8.89
CA GLU A 159 -24.35 12.49 9.35
C GLU A 159 -25.25 11.30 9.72
N LEU A 160 -25.33 10.25 8.88
CA LEU A 160 -26.08 9.04 9.22
C LEU A 160 -25.50 8.35 10.47
N GLN A 161 -24.18 8.23 10.54
CA GLN A 161 -23.51 7.60 11.69
C GLN A 161 -23.75 8.38 12.98
N GLU A 162 -23.72 9.73 12.93
CA GLU A 162 -24.06 10.56 14.09
C GLU A 162 -25.53 10.44 14.50
N LEU A 163 -26.43 10.40 13.53
CA LEU A 163 -27.87 10.20 13.82
C LEU A 163 -28.10 8.85 14.47
N LEU A 164 -27.53 7.77 13.94
CA LEU A 164 -27.63 6.44 14.54
C LEU A 164 -27.05 6.42 15.96
N SER A 165 -25.92 7.09 16.20
CA SER A 165 -25.27 7.14 17.51
C SER A 165 -26.05 7.97 18.54
N LYS A 166 -26.70 9.07 18.14
CA LYS A 166 -27.51 9.93 19.03
C LYS A 166 -28.80 9.25 19.48
N HIS A 167 -29.43 8.53 18.58
CA HIS A 167 -30.70 7.84 18.90
C HIS A 167 -30.48 6.49 19.60
N ARG A 168 -29.27 5.90 19.50
CA ARG A 168 -28.92 4.58 20.04
C ARG A 168 -27.46 4.53 20.51
N PRO A 169 -27.13 5.15 21.66
CA PRO A 169 -25.74 5.28 22.13
C PRO A 169 -25.02 3.94 22.38
N PHE A 170 -25.73 2.82 22.38
CA PHE A 170 -25.15 1.47 22.54
C PHE A 170 -24.58 0.86 21.26
N LEU A 171 -24.96 1.35 20.07
CA LEU A 171 -24.60 0.72 18.79
C LEU A 171 -23.17 0.93 18.34
N VAL A 172 -22.54 1.99 18.80
CA VAL A 172 -21.15 2.34 18.43
C VAL A 172 -20.13 1.59 19.31
N LYS A 173 -20.58 0.99 20.43
CA LYS A 173 -19.69 0.36 21.43
C LYS A 173 -19.49 -1.14 21.28
N ASN A 174 -20.26 -1.84 20.46
CA ASN A 174 -20.21 -3.31 20.35
C ASN A 174 -19.77 -3.79 18.95
N SER A 175 -18.62 -3.33 18.46
CA SER A 175 -17.91 -4.11 17.46
C SER A 175 -17.05 -5.16 18.20
N SER A 176 -16.80 -6.32 17.59
CA SER A 176 -15.84 -7.33 18.07
C SER A 176 -14.46 -6.74 18.37
N TYR A 177 -14.14 -5.57 17.77
CA TYR A 177 -13.00 -4.73 18.11
C TYR A 177 -12.99 -4.30 19.59
N ASN A 178 -14.13 -3.83 20.15
CA ASN A 178 -14.24 -3.48 21.58
C ASN A 178 -14.16 -4.71 22.48
N TYR A 179 -14.55 -5.91 21.99
CA TYR A 179 -14.39 -7.16 22.71
C TYR A 179 -12.91 -7.57 22.79
N ALA A 180 -12.20 -7.51 21.68
CA ALA A 180 -10.75 -7.77 21.64
C ALA A 180 -9.96 -6.73 22.47
N MET A 181 -10.34 -5.44 22.42
CA MET A 181 -9.72 -4.38 23.22
C MET A 181 -10.04 -4.50 24.71
N LYS A 182 -11.28 -4.89 25.10
CA LYS A 182 -11.64 -5.10 26.52
C LYS A 182 -10.99 -6.33 27.14
N HIS A 183 -10.74 -7.38 26.37
CA HIS A 183 -10.03 -8.58 26.86
C HIS A 183 -8.51 -8.46 26.81
N ALA A 184 -7.98 -7.53 26.00
CA ALA A 184 -6.56 -7.14 26.04
C ALA A 184 -6.21 -6.26 27.27
N SER A 185 -7.19 -5.76 28.02
CA SER A 185 -7.01 -4.82 29.14
C SER A 185 -6.46 -5.44 30.44
N ASN A 186 -6.00 -6.69 30.41
CA ASN A 186 -5.30 -7.32 31.56
C ASN A 186 -3.78 -7.34 31.39
N GLY A 187 -3.17 -6.23 30.97
CA GLY A 187 -1.73 -6.06 30.85
C GLY A 187 -1.42 -5.27 29.60
N SER A 188 -0.75 -4.19 29.75
CA SER A 188 -0.37 -3.16 28.78
C SER A 188 0.00 -3.64 27.36
N MET A 189 -0.96 -4.01 26.54
CA MET A 189 -0.74 -4.22 25.10
C MET A 189 -0.47 -2.86 24.43
N LYS A 190 0.54 -2.78 23.59
CA LYS A 190 0.88 -1.60 22.79
C LYS A 190 0.19 -1.69 21.43
N HIS A 191 -0.59 -0.69 21.09
CA HIS A 191 -1.34 -0.63 19.83
C HIS A 191 -0.64 0.28 18.83
N ILE A 192 -0.07 -0.28 17.78
CA ILE A 192 0.62 0.46 16.71
C ILE A 192 -0.30 0.54 15.49
N GLY A 193 -0.66 1.75 15.07
CA GLY A 193 -1.35 1.98 13.82
C GLY A 193 -0.39 2.17 12.65
N VAL A 194 -0.65 1.56 11.52
CA VAL A 194 -0.01 1.87 10.23
C VAL A 194 -1.04 2.56 9.36
N PHE A 195 -0.79 3.81 9.01
CA PHE A 195 -1.75 4.64 8.29
C PHE A 195 -1.51 4.62 6.78
N LEU A 196 -2.48 4.12 6.02
CA LEU A 196 -2.47 4.00 4.56
C LEU A 196 -3.67 4.72 3.92
N GLY A 197 -3.85 5.99 4.26
CA GLY A 197 -4.95 6.84 3.82
C GLY A 197 -4.79 7.32 2.36
N TYR A 198 -4.74 6.41 1.38
CA TYR A 198 -4.69 6.75 -0.04
C TYR A 198 -6.05 7.22 -0.54
N HIS A 199 -6.10 8.33 -1.26
CA HIS A 199 -7.34 8.88 -1.84
C HIS A 199 -7.79 8.16 -3.13
N HIS A 200 -6.92 7.34 -3.72
CA HIS A 200 -7.15 6.66 -5.00
C HIS A 200 -6.70 5.20 -4.88
N PRO A 201 -7.13 4.32 -5.77
CA PRO A 201 -6.63 2.96 -5.85
C PRO A 201 -5.11 2.94 -6.06
N VAL A 202 -4.41 2.09 -5.29
CA VAL A 202 -2.95 1.91 -5.37
C VAL A 202 -2.61 0.44 -5.48
N THR A 203 -1.45 0.15 -6.05
CA THR A 203 -0.84 -1.18 -6.03
C THR A 203 0.24 -1.20 -4.96
N LEU A 204 0.03 -1.96 -3.88
CA LEU A 204 1.00 -2.12 -2.81
C LEU A 204 1.97 -3.27 -3.06
N SER A 205 1.48 -4.36 -3.67
CA SER A 205 2.29 -5.54 -3.98
C SER A 205 3.32 -5.22 -5.07
N GLY A 206 4.58 -5.58 -4.84
CA GLY A 206 5.68 -5.34 -5.80
C GLY A 206 6.24 -3.92 -5.83
N GLU A 207 5.78 -3.03 -4.94
CA GLU A 207 6.37 -1.71 -4.72
C GLU A 207 7.25 -1.69 -3.47
N GLY A 208 8.27 -0.80 -3.47
CA GLY A 208 9.19 -0.67 -2.33
C GLY A 208 8.50 -0.35 -1.02
N ILE A 209 7.45 0.50 -1.06
CA ILE A 209 6.68 0.89 0.12
C ILE A 209 5.89 -0.29 0.70
N GLY A 210 5.29 -1.12 -0.13
CA GLY A 210 4.58 -2.33 0.32
C GLY A 210 5.55 -3.32 0.97
N SER A 211 6.71 -3.57 0.36
CA SER A 211 7.76 -4.40 0.93
C SER A 211 8.26 -3.87 2.28
N PHE A 212 8.44 -2.55 2.40
CA PHE A 212 8.79 -1.89 3.66
C PHE A 212 7.74 -2.16 4.76
N ILE A 213 6.46 -1.93 4.46
CA ILE A 213 5.35 -2.13 5.41
C ILE A 213 5.30 -3.60 5.86
N GLY A 214 5.30 -4.54 4.91
CA GLY A 214 5.18 -5.97 5.23
C GLY A 214 6.32 -6.48 6.13
N ARG A 215 7.55 -6.06 5.85
CA ARG A 215 8.73 -6.44 6.62
C ARG A 215 8.76 -5.79 8.01
N LEU A 216 8.36 -4.52 8.12
CA LEU A 216 8.33 -3.81 9.39
C LEU A 216 7.24 -4.38 10.32
N VAL A 217 6.04 -4.63 9.80
CA VAL A 217 4.93 -5.27 10.52
C VAL A 217 5.34 -6.66 11.02
N GLU A 218 5.96 -7.49 10.17
CA GLU A 218 6.48 -8.79 10.57
C GLU A 218 7.54 -8.67 11.69
N GLY A 219 8.41 -7.68 11.59
CA GLY A 219 9.43 -7.39 12.61
C GLY A 219 8.83 -7.06 13.97
N TRP A 220 7.81 -6.20 14.04
CA TRP A 220 7.13 -5.86 15.30
C TRP A 220 6.45 -7.07 15.92
N LEU A 221 5.66 -7.80 15.14
CA LEU A 221 4.89 -8.97 15.61
C LEU A 221 5.78 -10.14 16.05
N ARG A 222 6.96 -10.27 15.43
CA ARG A 222 7.97 -11.28 15.79
C ARG A 222 8.72 -10.92 17.07
N ASN A 223 9.08 -9.65 17.24
CA ASN A 223 9.90 -9.21 18.37
C ASN A 223 9.16 -9.22 19.71
N ARG A 224 7.84 -8.94 19.69
CA ARG A 224 7.06 -8.71 20.90
C ARG A 224 5.70 -9.42 20.83
N SER A 225 5.33 -10.09 21.91
CA SER A 225 4.01 -10.72 22.06
C SER A 225 2.94 -9.74 22.58
N ASP A 226 3.35 -8.62 23.17
CA ASP A 226 2.51 -7.57 23.76
C ASP A 226 2.29 -6.38 22.81
N VAL A 227 2.46 -6.57 21.48
CA VAL A 227 2.18 -5.59 20.43
C VAL A 227 1.03 -6.06 19.56
N MET A 228 0.08 -5.18 19.32
CA MET A 228 -0.97 -5.30 18.30
C MET A 228 -0.71 -4.29 17.19
N VAL A 229 -0.87 -4.71 15.94
CA VAL A 229 -0.69 -3.87 14.77
C VAL A 229 -2.01 -3.69 14.03
N HIS A 230 -2.36 -2.43 13.77
CA HIS A 230 -3.59 -2.02 13.11
C HIS A 230 -3.26 -1.32 11.80
N ILE A 231 -3.61 -1.93 10.68
CA ILE A 231 -3.47 -1.32 9.36
C ILE A 231 -4.74 -0.54 9.05
N ALA A 232 -4.67 0.78 9.02
CA ALA A 232 -5.79 1.62 8.61
C ALA A 232 -5.65 1.98 7.14
N ILE A 233 -6.59 1.56 6.31
CA ILE A 233 -6.56 1.75 4.86
C ILE A 233 -7.94 2.15 4.33
N THR A 234 -7.98 2.91 3.23
CA THR A 234 -9.23 3.27 2.56
C THR A 234 -9.88 2.06 1.88
N GLN A 235 -11.20 2.03 1.83
CA GLN A 235 -11.97 0.89 1.33
C GLN A 235 -11.52 0.37 -0.05
N PRO A 236 -11.25 1.20 -1.08
CA PRO A 236 -10.82 0.71 -2.38
C PRO A 236 -9.49 -0.07 -2.36
N ASN A 237 -8.70 0.11 -1.31
CA ASN A 237 -7.36 -0.46 -1.19
C ASN A 237 -7.26 -1.63 -0.20
N LYS A 238 -8.37 -2.00 0.46
CA LYS A 238 -8.38 -3.07 1.49
C LYS A 238 -7.80 -4.38 0.96
N GLY A 239 -8.26 -4.83 -0.21
CA GLY A 239 -7.76 -6.06 -0.84
C GLY A 239 -6.26 -6.03 -1.16
N GLN A 240 -5.68 -4.85 -1.44
CA GLN A 240 -4.23 -4.71 -1.63
C GLN A 240 -3.45 -4.93 -0.33
N ALA A 241 -3.97 -4.42 0.80
CA ALA A 241 -3.35 -4.65 2.10
C ALA A 241 -3.47 -6.12 2.55
N GLU A 242 -4.62 -6.76 2.33
CA GLU A 242 -4.85 -8.18 2.62
C GLU A 242 -3.93 -9.07 1.80
N GLN A 243 -3.77 -8.79 0.51
CA GLN A 243 -2.83 -9.51 -0.35
C GLN A 243 -1.38 -9.33 0.09
N LEU A 244 -0.98 -8.08 0.39
CA LEU A 244 0.37 -7.75 0.85
C LEU A 244 0.75 -8.47 2.14
N LEU A 245 -0.18 -8.51 3.10
CA LEU A 245 0.04 -9.03 4.46
C LEU A 245 -0.54 -10.44 4.68
N SER A 246 -0.91 -11.15 3.63
CA SER A 246 -1.59 -12.47 3.71
C SER A 246 -0.85 -13.48 4.60
N LYS A 247 0.48 -13.54 4.49
CA LYS A 247 1.33 -14.40 5.32
C LYS A 247 1.28 -13.97 6.80
N GLN A 248 1.41 -12.68 7.06
CA GLN A 248 1.39 -12.14 8.43
C GLN A 248 0.01 -12.28 9.07
N LEU A 249 -1.07 -12.09 8.31
CA LEU A 249 -2.44 -12.31 8.76
C LEU A 249 -2.68 -13.75 9.19
N SER A 250 -2.17 -14.73 8.43
CA SER A 250 -2.29 -16.15 8.80
C SER A 250 -1.44 -16.52 10.02
N THR A 251 -0.27 -15.89 10.18
CA THR A 251 0.67 -16.21 11.27
C THR A 251 0.31 -15.51 12.58
N TYR A 252 -0.24 -14.28 12.51
CA TYR A 252 -0.49 -13.39 13.65
C TYR A 252 -1.95 -12.93 13.71
N SER A 253 -2.89 -13.81 13.41
CA SER A 253 -4.33 -13.54 13.26
C SER A 253 -4.99 -12.83 14.45
N ASN A 254 -4.45 -13.01 15.66
CA ASN A 254 -4.93 -12.36 16.90
C ASN A 254 -4.22 -11.04 17.25
N ARG A 255 -3.22 -10.61 16.46
CA ARG A 255 -2.41 -9.41 16.74
C ARG A 255 -2.21 -8.49 15.52
N LEU A 256 -2.69 -8.87 14.34
CA LEU A 256 -2.65 -8.06 13.13
C LEU A 256 -4.07 -7.87 12.60
N TRP A 257 -4.48 -6.62 12.41
CA TRP A 257 -5.82 -6.25 11.98
C TRP A 257 -5.77 -5.27 10.81
N ILE A 258 -6.64 -5.45 9.81
CA ILE A 258 -6.81 -4.51 8.71
C ILE A 258 -8.18 -3.85 8.84
N HIS A 259 -8.16 -2.54 9.02
CA HIS A 259 -9.34 -1.69 9.17
C HIS A 259 -9.52 -0.84 7.93
N SER A 260 -10.65 -0.98 7.24
CA SER A 260 -11.02 0.00 6.24
C SER A 260 -11.81 1.13 6.91
N PHE A 261 -11.52 2.37 6.51
CA PHE A 261 -12.20 3.54 7.05
C PHE A 261 -12.74 4.43 5.93
N PRO A 262 -13.95 5.00 6.11
CA PRO A 262 -14.58 5.86 5.12
C PRO A 262 -14.05 7.30 5.15
N ASN A 263 -13.70 7.80 6.34
CA ASN A 263 -13.19 9.15 6.57
C ASN A 263 -12.40 9.25 7.87
N MET A 264 -11.71 10.37 8.09
CA MET A 264 -10.83 10.58 9.24
C MET A 264 -11.60 10.74 10.56
N GLY A 265 -12.80 11.31 10.53
CA GLY A 265 -13.66 11.43 11.70
C GLY A 265 -14.03 10.04 12.25
N TRP A 266 -14.38 9.11 11.37
CA TRP A 266 -14.62 7.72 11.74
C TRP A 266 -13.36 7.07 12.32
N LEU A 267 -12.22 7.18 11.62
CA LEU A 267 -10.96 6.56 12.05
C LEU A 267 -10.56 7.00 13.46
N ASN A 268 -10.58 8.31 13.72
CA ASN A 268 -10.17 8.88 15.00
C ASN A 268 -11.11 8.50 16.17
N ARG A 269 -12.38 8.20 15.90
CA ARG A 269 -13.34 7.80 16.93
C ARG A 269 -13.33 6.30 17.24
N HIS A 270 -13.05 5.48 16.23
CA HIS A 270 -13.26 4.02 16.32
C HIS A 270 -11.98 3.20 16.40
N LEU A 271 -10.83 3.76 15.99
CA LEU A 271 -9.57 3.06 16.06
C LEU A 271 -8.63 3.73 17.08
N ASP A 272 -8.63 3.19 18.30
CA ASP A 272 -7.77 3.67 19.38
C ASP A 272 -6.41 2.98 19.33
N VAL A 273 -5.41 3.69 18.79
CA VAL A 273 -4.01 3.25 18.79
C VAL A 273 -3.19 4.20 19.67
N ASP A 274 -2.07 3.73 20.18
CA ASP A 274 -1.17 4.57 20.98
C ASP A 274 -0.40 5.54 20.09
N ILE A 275 0.04 5.07 18.92
CA ILE A 275 0.88 5.81 17.98
C ILE A 275 0.67 5.33 16.56
N TRP A 276 0.78 6.25 15.60
CA TRP A 276 0.73 5.96 14.18
C TRP A 276 2.13 5.89 13.54
N CYS A 277 2.37 4.91 12.71
CA CYS A 277 3.41 4.90 11.70
C CYS A 277 2.81 5.35 10.36
N VAL A 278 3.30 6.45 9.81
CA VAL A 278 2.91 6.97 8.49
C VAL A 278 4.05 6.67 7.53
N PRO A 279 3.93 5.63 6.68
CA PRO A 279 5.07 5.11 5.93
C PRO A 279 5.39 5.88 4.64
N TYR A 280 4.61 6.91 4.31
CA TYR A 280 4.78 7.65 3.07
C TYR A 280 4.35 9.11 3.20
N VAL A 281 5.08 10.02 2.55
CA VAL A 281 4.89 11.49 2.62
C VAL A 281 3.68 12.03 1.84
N GLY A 282 3.06 11.25 0.97
CA GLY A 282 1.89 11.67 0.18
C GLY A 282 0.54 11.43 0.85
N LEU A 283 0.53 10.91 2.08
CA LEU A 283 -0.68 10.54 2.81
C LEU A 283 -1.25 11.74 3.59
N LYS A 284 -1.73 12.77 2.89
CA LYS A 284 -2.13 14.06 3.48
C LYS A 284 -3.17 13.94 4.61
N TRP A 285 -4.05 12.93 4.59
CA TRP A 285 -5.01 12.70 5.67
C TRP A 285 -4.35 12.38 7.02
N ALA A 286 -3.04 12.02 7.05
CA ALA A 286 -2.31 11.91 8.29
C ALA A 286 -2.27 13.22 9.10
N LEU A 287 -2.50 14.37 8.46
CA LEU A 287 -2.66 15.66 9.13
C LEU A 287 -3.89 15.73 10.04
N GLU A 288 -4.87 14.87 9.83
CA GLU A 288 -6.11 14.83 10.61
C GLU A 288 -6.08 13.77 11.74
N LEU A 289 -4.99 13.01 11.87
CA LEU A 289 -4.84 12.03 12.94
C LEU A 289 -4.86 12.71 14.32
N SER A 290 -5.68 12.16 15.24
CA SER A 290 -5.82 12.66 16.61
C SER A 290 -4.73 12.19 17.56
N LYS A 291 -4.10 11.04 17.28
CA LYS A 291 -2.96 10.50 18.02
C LYS A 291 -1.64 10.89 17.35
N PRO A 292 -0.49 10.89 18.10
CA PRO A 292 0.80 11.22 17.51
C PRO A 292 1.17 10.26 16.39
N TYR A 293 1.93 10.75 15.40
CA TYR A 293 2.48 9.90 14.38
C TYR A 293 3.97 10.11 14.16
N VAL A 294 4.63 9.04 13.75
CA VAL A 294 5.98 9.02 13.21
C VAL A 294 5.88 8.94 11.69
N LEU A 295 6.47 9.92 11.00
CA LEU A 295 6.49 9.99 9.54
C LEU A 295 7.77 9.34 9.00
N CYS A 296 7.65 8.43 8.03
CA CYS A 296 8.78 7.89 7.29
C CYS A 296 9.02 8.69 6.00
N VAL A 297 10.21 9.25 5.87
CA VAL A 297 10.68 9.93 4.66
C VAL A 297 11.77 9.05 4.05
N HIS A 298 11.41 8.31 2.99
CA HIS A 298 12.35 7.43 2.30
C HIS A 298 13.31 8.23 1.45
N ASP A 299 12.80 9.16 0.68
CA ASP A 299 13.51 10.20 -0.06
C ASP A 299 12.55 11.28 -0.58
N LEU A 300 13.11 12.43 -0.92
CA LEU A 300 12.46 13.52 -1.63
C LEU A 300 13.27 13.83 -2.91
N VAL A 301 13.44 12.82 -3.75
CA VAL A 301 14.29 12.84 -4.93
C VAL A 301 14.06 14.07 -5.84
N TYR A 302 12.81 14.54 -5.92
CA TYR A 302 12.44 15.72 -6.70
C TYR A 302 13.09 17.02 -6.19
N LEU A 303 13.53 17.08 -4.93
CA LEU A 303 14.26 18.23 -4.38
C LEU A 303 15.73 18.26 -4.82
N HIS A 304 16.30 17.09 -5.17
CA HIS A 304 17.66 16.99 -5.69
C HIS A 304 17.74 17.27 -7.19
N PHE A 305 16.63 17.10 -7.92
CA PHE A 305 16.53 17.29 -9.38
C PHE A 305 15.44 18.30 -9.73
N LYS A 306 15.37 19.42 -9.00
CA LYS A 306 14.27 20.40 -9.08
C LYS A 306 13.98 20.89 -10.50
N GLU A 307 14.99 21.24 -11.27
CA GLU A 307 14.82 21.75 -12.63
C GLU A 307 14.15 20.71 -13.53
N LEU A 308 14.58 19.46 -13.42
CA LEU A 308 14.06 18.35 -14.20
C LEU A 308 12.60 18.00 -13.81
N TYR A 309 12.31 18.00 -12.52
CA TYR A 309 10.94 17.77 -12.04
C TYR A 309 10.03 18.98 -12.32
N ALA A 310 10.52 20.21 -12.26
CA ALA A 310 9.75 21.39 -12.65
C ALA A 310 9.32 21.36 -14.13
N ASP A 311 10.18 20.81 -15.00
CA ASP A 311 9.90 20.65 -16.43
C ASP A 311 8.94 19.47 -16.72
N GLN A 312 9.18 18.31 -16.11
CA GLN A 312 8.51 17.06 -16.50
C GLN A 312 7.38 16.62 -15.56
N GLN A 313 7.43 16.98 -14.28
CA GLN A 313 6.48 16.59 -13.25
C GLN A 313 6.31 17.70 -12.20
N PRO A 314 5.82 18.89 -12.59
CA PRO A 314 5.75 20.06 -11.72
C PRO A 314 4.87 19.85 -10.48
N GLU A 315 3.92 18.90 -10.52
CA GLU A 315 3.04 18.55 -9.40
C GLU A 315 3.79 18.12 -8.14
N PHE A 316 5.00 17.57 -8.26
CA PHE A 316 5.83 17.23 -7.09
C PHE A 316 6.22 18.49 -6.30
N LEU A 317 6.51 19.58 -6.98
CA LEU A 317 6.90 20.83 -6.35
C LEU A 317 5.70 21.68 -5.93
N THR A 318 4.63 21.70 -6.72
CA THR A 318 3.47 22.55 -6.51
C THR A 318 2.41 21.96 -5.58
N HIS A 319 2.21 20.64 -5.63
CA HIS A 319 1.17 19.97 -4.85
C HIS A 319 1.73 19.07 -3.74
N LEU A 320 2.76 18.25 -4.02
CA LEU A 320 3.28 17.32 -3.02
C LEU A 320 4.13 18.03 -1.95
N GLN A 321 5.00 18.96 -2.32
CA GLN A 321 5.91 19.61 -1.36
C GLN A 321 5.17 20.32 -0.21
N PRO A 322 4.11 21.10 -0.42
CA PRO A 322 3.35 21.69 0.69
C PRO A 322 2.75 20.65 1.65
N ILE A 323 2.32 19.49 1.12
CA ILE A 323 1.82 18.40 1.94
C ILE A 323 2.95 17.79 2.78
N VAL A 324 4.11 17.57 2.18
CA VAL A 324 5.30 17.05 2.87
C VAL A 324 5.73 17.97 4.00
N ASP A 325 5.80 19.29 3.74
CA ASP A 325 6.16 20.30 4.75
C ASP A 325 5.19 20.27 5.94
N ALA A 326 3.88 20.24 5.65
CA ALA A 326 2.84 20.18 6.69
C ALA A 326 2.91 18.86 7.49
N MET A 327 3.05 17.72 6.81
CA MET A 327 3.14 16.41 7.45
C MET A 327 4.40 16.30 8.31
N ALA A 328 5.55 16.73 7.81
CA ALA A 328 6.81 16.68 8.54
C ALA A 328 6.78 17.64 9.75
N GLY A 329 6.20 18.83 9.60
CA GLY A 329 6.05 19.80 10.70
C GLY A 329 5.15 19.30 11.82
N LYS A 330 4.07 18.58 11.51
CA LYS A 330 3.13 18.01 12.51
C LYS A 330 3.61 16.69 13.12
N ALA A 331 4.50 15.95 12.48
CA ALA A 331 4.97 14.65 12.95
C ALA A 331 5.66 14.76 14.32
N ALA A 332 5.36 13.85 15.23
CA ALA A 332 6.08 13.77 16.51
C ALA A 332 7.58 13.47 16.31
N LYS A 333 7.86 12.62 15.32
CA LYS A 333 9.22 12.35 14.82
C LYS A 333 9.17 12.07 13.31
N VAL A 334 10.28 12.39 12.63
CA VAL A 334 10.49 12.08 11.22
C VAL A 334 11.67 11.12 11.09
N VAL A 335 11.44 9.97 10.48
CA VAL A 335 12.43 8.91 10.28
C VAL A 335 12.98 8.98 8.86
N PHE A 336 14.29 8.95 8.76
CA PHE A 336 15.04 8.90 7.50
C PHE A 336 15.84 7.59 7.41
N ASN A 337 16.10 7.12 6.20
CA ASN A 337 16.78 5.83 5.99
C ASN A 337 18.32 5.94 6.01
N SER A 338 18.87 7.15 5.94
CA SER A 338 20.32 7.42 5.99
C SER A 338 20.61 8.76 6.67
N ASN A 339 21.84 8.96 7.14
CA ASN A 339 22.27 10.27 7.65
C ASN A 339 22.29 11.30 6.53
N TYR A 340 22.73 10.90 5.32
CA TYR A 340 22.73 11.78 4.16
C TYR A 340 21.36 12.39 3.89
N ILE A 341 20.31 11.54 3.84
CA ILE A 341 18.93 12.02 3.61
C ILE A 341 18.42 12.87 4.77
N ARG A 342 18.66 12.47 6.03
CA ARG A 342 18.32 13.32 7.19
C ARG A 342 18.95 14.71 7.08
N ASP A 343 20.25 14.78 6.76
CA ASP A 343 20.99 16.04 6.79
C ASP A 343 20.60 16.94 5.61
N HIS A 344 20.41 16.37 4.42
CA HIS A 344 20.05 17.13 3.22
C HIS A 344 18.55 17.40 3.11
N GLU A 345 17.70 16.38 3.28
CA GLU A 345 16.26 16.57 3.15
C GLU A 345 15.62 17.04 4.46
N GLY A 346 15.94 16.38 5.57
CA GLY A 346 15.35 16.71 6.86
C GLY A 346 15.79 18.06 7.41
N LEU A 347 17.10 18.25 7.59
CA LEU A 347 17.62 19.46 8.23
C LEU A 347 17.71 20.65 7.26
N LYS A 348 18.17 20.41 6.03
CA LYS A 348 18.42 21.51 5.08
C LYS A 348 17.18 21.91 4.29
N PHE A 349 16.44 20.98 3.70
CA PHE A 349 15.26 21.28 2.87
C PHE A 349 14.01 21.49 3.72
N LEU A 350 13.65 20.53 4.58
CA LEU A 350 12.46 20.62 5.43
C LEU A 350 12.69 21.48 6.69
N LYS A 351 13.93 21.87 6.98
CA LYS A 351 14.33 22.71 8.13
C LYS A 351 13.86 22.15 9.48
N LEU A 352 13.81 20.83 9.60
CA LEU A 352 13.40 20.19 10.84
C LEU A 352 14.48 20.34 11.91
N PRO A 353 14.11 20.53 13.18
CA PRO A 353 15.09 20.52 14.27
C PRO A 353 15.63 19.09 14.46
N LEU A 354 16.93 18.98 14.79
CA LEU A 354 17.61 17.69 14.91
C LEU A 354 16.88 16.71 15.86
N HIS A 355 16.34 17.23 16.97
CA HIS A 355 15.63 16.42 17.96
C HIS A 355 14.31 15.80 17.43
N GLN A 356 13.71 16.33 16.36
CA GLN A 356 12.53 15.77 15.70
C GLN A 356 12.90 14.68 14.69
N THR A 357 14.17 14.56 14.31
CA THR A 357 14.64 13.61 13.31
C THR A 357 15.22 12.34 13.94
N ARG A 358 15.11 11.21 13.24
CA ARG A 358 15.76 9.96 13.57
C ARG A 358 16.24 9.27 12.30
N VAL A 359 17.39 8.60 12.35
CA VAL A 359 17.84 7.72 11.27
C VAL A 359 17.61 6.28 11.70
N ILE A 360 16.80 5.56 10.91
CA ILE A 360 16.59 4.12 11.05
C ILE A 360 16.85 3.50 9.70
N ARG A 361 18.02 2.84 9.55
CA ARG A 361 18.42 2.22 8.28
C ARG A 361 17.52 1.03 7.94
N LEU A 362 17.27 0.86 6.66
CA LEU A 362 16.58 -0.33 6.16
C LEU A 362 17.48 -1.57 6.30
N ALA A 363 16.86 -2.74 6.30
CA ALA A 363 17.55 -4.03 6.31
C ALA A 363 17.41 -4.73 4.96
N PRO A 364 18.40 -5.55 4.54
CA PRO A 364 18.28 -6.35 3.33
C PRO A 364 17.19 -7.45 3.49
N PRO A 365 16.65 -7.97 2.37
CA PRO A 365 15.62 -9.01 2.38
C PRO A 365 16.19 -10.43 2.60
N LEU A 366 17.13 -10.61 3.52
CA LEU A 366 17.88 -11.87 3.71
C LEU A 366 17.00 -13.08 4.00
N GLU A 367 16.04 -12.91 4.91
CA GLU A 367 15.14 -14.00 5.33
C GLU A 367 14.17 -14.36 4.19
N GLU A 368 13.67 -13.34 3.49
CA GLU A 368 12.79 -13.50 2.33
C GLU A 368 13.50 -14.28 1.22
N TYR A 369 14.72 -13.88 0.85
CA TYR A 369 15.50 -14.55 -0.20
C TYR A 369 15.88 -15.98 0.18
N ARG A 370 16.17 -16.27 1.46
CA ARG A 370 16.38 -17.62 1.95
C ARG A 370 15.11 -18.48 1.84
N SER A 371 13.96 -17.92 2.14
CA SER A 371 12.68 -18.65 2.07
C SER A 371 12.21 -18.89 0.63
N LEU A 372 12.46 -17.96 -0.28
CA LEU A 372 12.13 -18.08 -1.70
C LEU A 372 13.05 -19.08 -2.41
N GLY A 373 14.32 -19.15 -2.01
CA GLY A 373 15.33 -19.98 -2.62
C GLY A 373 15.69 -19.55 -4.06
N VAL A 374 16.62 -20.29 -4.65
CA VAL A 374 17.03 -20.10 -6.05
C VAL A 374 16.45 -21.24 -6.88
N ARG A 375 15.77 -20.93 -7.97
CA ARG A 375 15.22 -21.95 -8.90
C ARG A 375 16.36 -22.65 -9.65
N PHE A 376 16.10 -23.85 -10.17
CA PHE A 376 17.04 -24.51 -11.06
C PHE A 376 17.37 -23.63 -12.27
N GLU A 377 18.65 -23.47 -12.59
CA GLU A 377 19.15 -22.56 -13.63
C GLU A 377 18.50 -22.81 -14.99
N THR A 378 18.45 -24.07 -15.41
CA THR A 378 17.85 -24.45 -16.70
C THR A 378 16.39 -24.06 -16.80
N THR A 379 15.62 -24.22 -15.72
CA THR A 379 14.20 -23.84 -15.66
C THR A 379 14.05 -22.32 -15.70
N PHE A 380 14.85 -21.59 -14.94
CA PHE A 380 14.84 -20.13 -14.91
C PHE A 380 15.24 -19.54 -16.26
N ARG A 381 16.38 -19.98 -16.82
CA ARG A 381 16.86 -19.48 -18.10
C ARG A 381 15.88 -19.74 -19.25
N ARG A 382 15.23 -20.90 -19.26
CA ARG A 382 14.19 -21.24 -20.24
C ARG A 382 12.97 -20.32 -20.09
N LYS A 383 12.51 -20.10 -18.86
CA LYS A 383 11.34 -19.26 -18.59
C LYS A 383 11.48 -17.84 -19.13
N TYR A 384 12.67 -17.26 -19.02
CA TYR A 384 12.95 -15.87 -19.39
C TYR A 384 13.78 -15.72 -20.69
N ASN A 385 14.06 -16.82 -21.39
CA ASN A 385 14.90 -16.85 -22.61
C ASN A 385 16.29 -16.21 -22.38
N LEU A 386 16.90 -16.45 -21.21
CA LEU A 386 18.20 -15.90 -20.80
C LEU A 386 19.32 -16.94 -20.96
N HIS A 387 19.62 -17.38 -22.19
CA HIS A 387 20.63 -18.39 -22.46
C HIS A 387 22.06 -17.83 -22.48
N ASN A 388 22.22 -16.56 -22.76
CA ASN A 388 23.51 -15.87 -22.78
C ASN A 388 23.91 -15.38 -21.38
N PRO A 389 25.23 -15.14 -21.15
CA PRO A 389 25.65 -14.42 -19.96
C PRO A 389 25.04 -13.02 -19.94
N TYR A 390 24.72 -12.52 -18.74
CA TYR A 390 24.07 -11.21 -18.62
C TYR A 390 24.50 -10.44 -17.39
N LEU A 391 24.51 -9.11 -17.52
CA LEU A 391 24.48 -8.17 -16.42
C LEU A 391 23.02 -7.80 -16.13
N VAL A 392 22.72 -7.50 -14.88
CA VAL A 392 21.34 -7.18 -14.48
C VAL A 392 21.27 -5.86 -13.71
N PHE A 393 20.19 -5.10 -13.94
CA PHE A 393 19.77 -3.99 -13.09
C PHE A 393 18.26 -4.07 -12.85
N PRO A 394 17.82 -4.74 -11.78
CA PRO A 394 16.40 -4.80 -11.39
C PRO A 394 15.98 -3.48 -10.75
N SER A 395 15.28 -2.68 -11.51
CA SER A 395 14.75 -1.40 -11.05
C SER A 395 13.61 -0.94 -11.94
N VAL A 396 12.65 -0.23 -11.34
CA VAL A 396 11.65 0.53 -12.09
C VAL A 396 12.36 1.70 -12.77
N MET A 397 12.04 1.95 -14.03
CA MET A 397 12.60 3.08 -14.77
C MET A 397 12.07 4.40 -14.23
N ARG A 398 12.96 5.16 -13.60
CA ARG A 398 12.75 6.53 -13.11
C ARG A 398 13.99 7.36 -13.47
N LEU A 399 13.84 8.69 -13.50
CA LEU A 399 14.92 9.63 -13.83
C LEU A 399 16.24 9.32 -13.11
N HIS A 400 16.16 9.25 -11.78
CA HIS A 400 17.33 9.04 -10.94
C HIS A 400 17.93 7.62 -11.01
N LYS A 401 17.24 6.66 -11.63
CA LYS A 401 17.78 5.29 -11.84
C LYS A 401 18.74 5.19 -13.02
N ASN A 402 18.81 6.21 -13.90
CA ASN A 402 19.85 6.39 -14.90
C ASN A 402 19.97 5.25 -15.93
N HIS A 403 18.84 4.65 -16.30
CA HIS A 403 18.81 3.55 -17.28
C HIS A 403 19.34 3.97 -18.65
N ASP A 404 19.13 5.22 -19.03
CA ASP A 404 19.57 5.76 -20.32
C ASP A 404 21.09 5.74 -20.48
N ARG A 405 21.86 6.24 -19.48
CA ARG A 405 23.33 6.19 -19.52
C ARG A 405 23.86 4.77 -19.40
N LEU A 406 23.20 3.91 -18.63
CA LEU A 406 23.56 2.49 -18.56
C LEU A 406 23.40 1.81 -19.92
N ILE A 407 22.28 1.99 -20.61
CA ILE A 407 22.02 1.44 -21.93
C ILE A 407 23.05 1.99 -22.93
N GLU A 408 23.33 3.29 -22.93
CA GLU A 408 24.32 3.93 -23.80
C GLU A 408 25.72 3.32 -23.59
N ALA A 409 26.17 3.21 -22.34
CA ALA A 409 27.43 2.62 -21.99
C ALA A 409 27.56 1.14 -22.43
N PHE A 410 26.48 0.38 -22.21
CA PHE A 410 26.43 -1.02 -22.63
C PHE A 410 26.47 -1.19 -24.15
N LEU A 411 25.71 -0.38 -24.88
CA LEU A 411 25.73 -0.39 -26.34
C LEU A 411 27.12 0.03 -26.88
N ASN A 412 27.82 0.99 -26.24
CA ASN A 412 29.18 1.35 -26.60
C ASN A 412 30.16 0.18 -26.37
N PHE A 413 30.06 -0.52 -25.26
CA PHE A 413 30.79 -1.76 -25.03
C PHE A 413 30.49 -2.80 -26.11
N LYS A 414 29.24 -3.03 -26.49
CA LYS A 414 28.84 -3.99 -27.53
C LYS A 414 29.39 -3.66 -28.94
N LYS A 415 29.75 -2.41 -29.22
CA LYS A 415 30.37 -2.01 -30.48
C LYS A 415 31.82 -2.45 -30.58
N THR A 416 32.49 -2.70 -29.47
CA THR A 416 33.89 -3.19 -29.46
C THR A 416 33.97 -4.65 -29.89
N SER A 417 35.13 -5.10 -30.37
CA SER A 417 35.37 -6.51 -30.73
C SER A 417 35.15 -7.44 -29.53
N GLU A 418 35.63 -7.04 -28.37
CA GLU A 418 35.42 -7.73 -27.09
C GLU A 418 33.95 -7.86 -26.75
N GLY A 419 33.21 -6.76 -26.79
CA GLY A 419 31.78 -6.72 -26.47
C GLY A 419 30.94 -7.61 -27.41
N LYS A 420 31.28 -7.65 -28.70
CA LYS A 420 30.66 -8.56 -29.67
C LYS A 420 30.96 -10.02 -29.33
N ALA A 421 32.23 -10.36 -29.08
CA ALA A 421 32.63 -11.72 -28.76
C ALA A 421 32.11 -12.24 -27.42
N SER A 422 31.84 -11.36 -26.45
CA SER A 422 31.37 -11.73 -25.09
C SER A 422 30.03 -12.45 -25.07
N GLY A 423 29.15 -12.25 -26.04
CA GLY A 423 27.74 -12.69 -25.97
C GLY A 423 26.93 -12.04 -24.85
N LEU A 424 27.52 -11.11 -24.09
CA LEU A 424 26.94 -10.49 -22.91
C LEU A 424 25.64 -9.73 -23.25
N ARG A 425 24.65 -9.83 -22.40
CA ARG A 425 23.38 -9.09 -22.47
C ARG A 425 23.20 -8.18 -21.25
N LEU A 426 22.47 -7.10 -21.43
CA LEU A 426 21.98 -6.26 -20.33
C LEU A 426 20.50 -6.57 -20.08
N VAL A 427 20.16 -7.02 -18.86
CA VAL A 427 18.80 -7.39 -18.48
C VAL A 427 18.22 -6.35 -17.54
N LEU A 428 17.08 -5.80 -17.91
CA LEU A 428 16.31 -4.79 -17.18
C LEU A 428 14.92 -5.34 -16.84
N THR A 429 14.43 -5.04 -15.65
CA THR A 429 13.14 -5.58 -15.14
C THR A 429 11.96 -4.60 -15.31
N ASP A 430 12.12 -3.58 -16.12
CA ASP A 430 11.05 -2.68 -16.52
C ASP A 430 11.13 -2.43 -18.04
N ASP A 431 10.06 -1.84 -18.58
CA ASP A 431 9.97 -1.52 -20.00
C ASP A 431 9.82 0.00 -20.15
N TYR A 432 10.63 0.59 -21.03
CA TYR A 432 10.65 2.03 -21.26
C TYR A 432 9.41 2.55 -21.98
N ARG A 433 8.69 1.69 -22.73
CA ARG A 433 7.63 2.07 -23.68
C ARG A 433 6.46 2.87 -23.10
N ASN A 434 6.32 2.93 -21.77
CA ASN A 434 5.29 3.69 -21.09
C ASN A 434 5.87 4.52 -19.93
N ARG A 435 7.08 5.08 -20.11
CA ARG A 435 7.79 5.84 -19.07
C ARG A 435 8.09 7.27 -19.48
N PRO A 436 8.19 8.22 -18.55
CA PRO A 436 8.45 9.64 -18.84
C PRO A 436 9.72 9.91 -19.67
N PHE A 437 10.74 9.03 -19.57
CA PHE A 437 12.04 9.19 -20.27
C PHE A 437 12.18 8.28 -21.49
N GLU A 438 11.09 7.76 -21.94
CA GLU A 438 10.99 6.86 -23.10
C GLU A 438 11.77 7.37 -24.31
N LYS A 439 11.70 8.67 -24.60
CA LYS A 439 12.29 9.27 -25.81
C LYS A 439 13.78 8.97 -25.94
N ARG A 440 14.61 9.23 -24.90
CA ARG A 440 16.06 9.01 -24.98
C ARG A 440 16.43 7.54 -25.11
N ILE A 441 15.75 6.66 -24.37
CA ILE A 441 16.00 5.21 -24.49
C ILE A 441 15.57 4.71 -25.85
N ARG A 442 14.43 5.17 -26.38
CA ARG A 442 13.96 4.85 -27.72
C ARG A 442 14.99 5.26 -28.77
N GLU A 443 15.50 6.49 -28.72
CA GLU A 443 16.54 6.98 -29.63
C GLU A 443 17.81 6.12 -29.59
N LEU A 444 18.24 5.67 -28.40
CA LEU A 444 19.39 4.78 -28.24
C LEU A 444 19.13 3.42 -28.89
N MET A 445 17.95 2.84 -28.70
CA MET A 445 17.58 1.55 -29.28
C MET A 445 17.39 1.62 -30.80
N GLU A 446 16.93 2.73 -31.33
CA GLU A 446 16.77 2.98 -32.77
C GLU A 446 18.13 3.17 -33.49
N ARG A 447 19.12 3.70 -32.79
CA ARG A 447 20.49 3.87 -33.31
C ARG A 447 21.32 2.58 -33.36
N CYS A 448 20.78 1.46 -32.88
CA CYS A 448 21.44 0.15 -32.99
C CYS A 448 21.60 -0.24 -34.49
N HIS A 449 22.81 -0.55 -34.89
CA HIS A 449 23.15 -0.85 -36.31
C HIS A 449 22.75 -2.27 -36.74
N SER A 450 22.56 -3.19 -35.79
CA SER A 450 22.15 -4.56 -36.04
C SER A 450 21.06 -5.05 -35.10
N GLN A 451 20.34 -6.10 -35.52
CA GLN A 451 19.36 -6.77 -34.67
C GLN A 451 20.03 -7.44 -33.45
N GLU A 452 21.26 -7.91 -33.61
CA GLU A 452 22.04 -8.51 -32.50
C GLU A 452 22.36 -7.47 -31.43
N GLU A 453 22.82 -6.26 -31.83
CA GLU A 453 23.06 -5.15 -30.91
C GLU A 453 21.78 -4.76 -30.19
N ARG A 454 20.64 -4.63 -30.88
CA ARG A 454 19.33 -4.32 -30.29
C ARG A 454 18.90 -5.41 -29.33
N ASN A 455 19.02 -6.68 -29.66
CA ASN A 455 18.64 -7.83 -28.82
C ASN A 455 19.59 -8.05 -27.65
N SER A 456 20.72 -7.35 -27.58
CA SER A 456 21.64 -7.43 -26.45
C SER A 456 21.13 -6.71 -25.21
N VAL A 457 20.18 -5.78 -25.36
CA VAL A 457 19.42 -5.16 -24.24
C VAL A 457 18.06 -5.84 -24.14
N VAL A 458 17.80 -6.47 -23.00
CA VAL A 458 16.60 -7.29 -22.76
C VAL A 458 15.71 -6.60 -21.71
N PHE A 459 14.50 -6.26 -22.11
CA PHE A 459 13.48 -5.69 -21.22
C PHE A 459 12.52 -6.82 -20.82
N LEU A 460 12.67 -7.36 -19.60
CA LEU A 460 11.85 -8.48 -19.11
C LEU A 460 10.46 -8.05 -18.60
N GLY A 461 10.32 -6.76 -18.30
CA GLY A 461 9.17 -6.31 -17.53
C GLY A 461 9.25 -6.76 -16.05
N ARG A 462 8.16 -6.61 -15.32
CA ARG A 462 8.12 -6.98 -13.89
C ARG A 462 8.20 -8.49 -13.70
N LEU A 463 9.11 -8.93 -12.85
CA LEU A 463 9.22 -10.30 -12.40
C LEU A 463 8.42 -10.51 -11.09
N THR A 464 8.06 -11.75 -10.81
CA THR A 464 7.57 -12.13 -9.48
C THR A 464 8.72 -12.06 -8.46
N SER A 465 8.42 -11.70 -7.22
CA SER A 465 9.43 -11.68 -6.15
C SER A 465 10.16 -13.03 -6.00
N ALA A 466 9.46 -14.14 -6.29
CA ALA A 466 10.02 -15.49 -6.23
C ALA A 466 11.12 -15.77 -7.27
N ASP A 467 11.20 -14.99 -8.33
CA ASP A 467 12.21 -15.19 -9.40
C ASP A 467 13.40 -14.22 -9.27
N LEU A 468 13.30 -13.18 -8.44
CA LEU A 468 14.39 -12.22 -8.24
C LEU A 468 15.69 -12.84 -7.72
N PRO A 469 15.68 -13.75 -6.72
CA PRO A 469 16.91 -14.40 -6.27
C PRO A 469 17.65 -15.13 -7.40
N SER A 470 16.89 -15.80 -8.29
CA SER A 470 17.45 -16.51 -9.44
C SER A 470 17.98 -15.57 -10.52
N LEU A 471 17.30 -14.43 -10.73
CA LEU A 471 17.74 -13.41 -11.67
C LEU A 471 19.12 -12.85 -11.29
N TYR A 472 19.32 -12.56 -10.00
CA TYR A 472 20.63 -12.15 -9.50
C TYR A 472 21.65 -13.29 -9.55
N LYS A 473 21.28 -14.48 -9.05
CA LYS A 473 22.22 -15.62 -8.91
C LYS A 473 22.88 -16.02 -10.21
N TYR A 474 22.16 -15.98 -11.32
CA TYR A 474 22.64 -16.42 -12.63
C TYR A 474 23.17 -15.28 -13.50
N ALA A 475 23.24 -14.07 -12.98
CA ALA A 475 23.90 -12.94 -13.60
C ALA A 475 25.43 -13.04 -13.42
N VAL A 476 26.18 -12.56 -14.38
CA VAL A 476 27.63 -12.32 -14.26
C VAL A 476 27.89 -11.29 -13.17
N GLY A 477 26.99 -10.30 -13.05
CA GLY A 477 27.03 -9.28 -12.03
C GLY A 477 25.85 -8.33 -12.14
N THR A 478 25.68 -7.55 -11.09
CA THR A 478 24.69 -6.47 -11.04
C THR A 478 25.38 -5.14 -11.26
N ILE A 479 24.80 -4.26 -12.07
CA ILE A 479 25.29 -2.90 -12.25
C ILE A 479 24.23 -1.91 -11.77
N VAL A 480 24.58 -1.01 -10.85
CA VAL A 480 23.67 -0.07 -10.19
C VAL A 480 24.10 1.35 -10.52
N PRO A 481 23.56 1.95 -11.61
CA PRO A 481 24.02 3.23 -12.16
C PRO A 481 23.31 4.45 -11.56
N THR A 482 22.54 4.26 -10.50
CA THR A 482 21.63 5.26 -9.94
C THR A 482 22.32 6.60 -9.61
N LEU A 483 21.64 7.72 -9.89
CA LEU A 483 22.11 9.08 -9.57
C LEU A 483 21.85 9.45 -8.11
N PHE A 484 20.83 8.83 -7.53
CA PHE A 484 20.35 9.15 -6.19
C PHE A 484 19.55 8.00 -5.60
N GLU A 485 19.64 7.81 -4.29
CA GLU A 485 18.84 6.86 -3.50
C GLU A 485 18.61 7.40 -2.07
N GLY A 486 17.51 6.99 -1.45
CA GLY A 486 17.21 7.32 -0.05
C GLY A 486 17.96 6.47 0.98
N SER A 487 18.55 5.35 0.55
CA SER A 487 19.30 4.40 1.37
C SER A 487 20.32 3.68 0.51
N CYS A 488 21.09 2.76 1.10
CA CYS A 488 21.89 1.83 0.31
C CYS A 488 20.97 1.10 -0.68
N PRO A 489 21.27 1.18 -2.01
CA PRO A 489 20.40 0.62 -3.03
C PRO A 489 20.13 -0.87 -2.81
N PHE A 490 18.85 -1.26 -2.76
CA PHE A 490 18.46 -2.66 -2.56
C PHE A 490 19.11 -3.62 -3.56
N PRO A 491 19.24 -3.31 -4.86
CA PRO A 491 19.91 -4.20 -5.81
C PRO A 491 21.34 -4.59 -5.40
N ILE A 492 22.07 -3.75 -4.66
CA ILE A 492 23.39 -4.10 -4.11
C ILE A 492 23.25 -5.20 -3.06
N LEU A 493 22.33 -5.00 -2.10
CA LEU A 493 22.13 -5.91 -0.98
C LEU A 493 21.55 -7.25 -1.44
N GLU A 494 20.60 -7.20 -2.35
CA GLU A 494 19.93 -8.37 -2.95
C GLU A 494 20.91 -9.24 -3.73
N SER A 495 21.71 -8.59 -4.60
CA SER A 495 22.75 -9.27 -5.39
C SER A 495 23.77 -9.99 -4.51
N LEU A 496 24.29 -9.27 -3.50
CA LEU A 496 25.28 -9.85 -2.58
C LEU A 496 24.69 -10.95 -1.69
N THR A 497 23.39 -10.96 -1.44
CA THR A 497 22.71 -12.02 -0.67
C THR A 497 22.81 -13.38 -1.38
N VAL A 498 22.86 -13.40 -2.71
CA VAL A 498 22.99 -14.61 -3.53
C VAL A 498 24.39 -14.79 -4.13
N ASP A 499 25.39 -14.11 -3.59
CA ASP A 499 26.81 -14.16 -3.97
C ASP A 499 27.09 -13.64 -5.39
N THR A 500 26.30 -12.70 -5.90
CA THR A 500 26.52 -12.08 -7.20
C THR A 500 27.18 -10.72 -7.00
N PRO A 501 28.35 -10.46 -7.65
CA PRO A 501 29.09 -9.22 -7.48
C PRO A 501 28.38 -8.02 -8.09
N VAL A 502 28.71 -6.83 -7.60
CA VAL A 502 28.10 -5.57 -8.05
C VAL A 502 29.12 -4.54 -8.49
N ALA A 503 28.75 -3.76 -9.52
CA ALA A 503 29.38 -2.48 -9.85
C ALA A 503 28.40 -1.35 -9.50
N ILE A 504 28.87 -0.29 -8.85
CA ILE A 504 28.03 0.73 -8.24
C ILE A 504 28.43 2.15 -8.60
N SER A 505 27.45 3.02 -8.69
CA SER A 505 27.72 4.47 -8.73
C SER A 505 28.25 4.99 -7.38
N ARG A 506 29.17 5.96 -7.46
CA ARG A 506 29.66 6.68 -6.27
C ARG A 506 28.66 7.73 -5.87
N ILE A 507 27.71 7.32 -5.02
CA ILE A 507 26.71 8.21 -4.40
C ILE A 507 26.83 8.20 -2.88
N ASP A 508 26.52 9.31 -2.24
CA ASP A 508 26.78 9.51 -0.82
C ASP A 508 26.12 8.49 0.11
N VAL A 509 24.88 8.08 -0.19
CA VAL A 509 24.19 7.06 0.63
C VAL A 509 24.85 5.67 0.55
N ALA A 510 25.51 5.31 -0.56
CA ALA A 510 26.25 4.06 -0.69
C ALA A 510 27.58 4.17 0.08
N THR A 511 28.31 5.28 -0.10
CA THR A 511 29.58 5.52 0.59
C THR A 511 29.42 5.70 2.10
N GLU A 512 28.26 6.12 2.59
CA GLU A 512 27.95 6.20 4.02
C GLU A 512 28.01 4.84 4.72
N VAL A 513 27.70 3.76 4.03
CA VAL A 513 27.56 2.42 4.63
C VAL A 513 28.61 1.41 4.18
N ILE A 514 29.31 1.67 3.08
CA ILE A 514 30.39 0.83 2.58
C ILE A 514 31.68 1.22 3.30
N THR A 515 32.22 0.31 4.11
CA THR A 515 33.44 0.56 4.90
C THR A 515 34.71 0.55 4.08
N ASP A 516 34.72 -0.17 2.95
CA ASP A 516 35.85 -0.25 2.03
C ASP A 516 35.38 -0.18 0.57
N MET A 517 35.46 1.01 0.00
CA MET A 517 35.10 1.26 -1.41
C MET A 517 36.05 0.58 -2.41
N SER A 518 37.26 0.20 -2.01
CA SER A 518 38.22 -0.48 -2.89
C SER A 518 37.76 -1.89 -3.27
N ALA A 519 36.88 -2.50 -2.47
CA ALA A 519 36.25 -3.78 -2.77
C ALA A 519 35.21 -3.70 -3.92
N PHE A 520 34.85 -2.49 -4.34
CA PHE A 520 33.81 -2.29 -5.35
C PHE A 520 34.37 -1.74 -6.66
N ILE A 521 33.82 -2.22 -7.77
CA ILE A 521 33.93 -1.52 -9.05
C ILE A 521 32.97 -0.33 -8.97
N SER A 522 33.53 0.86 -8.76
CA SER A 522 32.74 2.09 -8.62
C SER A 522 32.99 3.07 -9.76
N PHE A 523 31.99 3.87 -10.10
CA PHE A 523 32.02 4.81 -11.22
C PHE A 523 31.22 6.08 -10.93
N ASP A 524 31.55 7.16 -11.64
CA ASP A 524 30.72 8.35 -11.70
C ASP A 524 29.46 8.04 -12.53
N PRO A 525 28.23 8.13 -11.93
CA PRO A 525 26.99 7.81 -12.65
C PRO A 525 26.67 8.79 -13.81
N TYR A 526 27.31 9.95 -13.86
CA TYR A 526 27.16 10.89 -14.98
C TYR A 526 28.11 10.59 -16.17
N SER A 527 29.11 9.74 -15.97
CA SER A 527 30.13 9.39 -16.99
C SER A 527 29.80 8.08 -17.70
N VAL A 528 29.26 8.15 -18.91
CA VAL A 528 29.01 6.97 -19.77
C VAL A 528 30.29 6.15 -19.96
N LYS A 529 31.48 6.81 -20.06
CA LYS A 529 32.77 6.13 -20.19
C LYS A 529 33.14 5.34 -18.94
N GLU A 530 32.91 5.88 -17.75
CA GLU A 530 33.21 5.14 -16.52
C GLU A 530 32.22 3.98 -16.31
N ILE A 531 30.94 4.13 -16.67
CA ILE A 531 29.97 3.04 -16.66
C ILE A 531 30.39 1.94 -17.63
N GLU A 532 30.83 2.28 -18.86
CA GLU A 532 31.36 1.30 -19.82
C GLU A 532 32.62 0.57 -19.29
N ALA A 533 33.55 1.31 -18.68
CA ALA A 533 34.73 0.73 -18.05
C ALA A 533 34.36 -0.21 -16.88
N ALA A 534 33.33 0.14 -16.10
CA ALA A 534 32.82 -0.71 -15.04
C ALA A 534 32.16 -1.99 -15.57
N ILE A 535 31.41 -1.92 -16.68
CA ILE A 535 30.85 -3.09 -17.38
C ILE A 535 31.97 -4.03 -17.79
N ARG A 536 33.03 -3.49 -18.42
CA ARG A 536 34.21 -4.27 -18.88
C ARG A 536 34.94 -4.92 -17.69
N LYS A 537 35.20 -4.17 -16.62
CA LYS A 537 35.82 -4.71 -15.41
C LYS A 537 34.98 -5.81 -14.76
N LEU A 538 33.66 -5.61 -14.66
CA LEU A 538 32.75 -6.61 -14.08
C LEU A 538 32.72 -7.89 -14.94
N TRP A 539 32.76 -7.75 -16.25
CA TRP A 539 32.86 -8.88 -17.19
C TRP A 539 34.12 -9.73 -16.97
N HIS A 540 35.29 -9.09 -16.77
CA HIS A 540 36.57 -9.80 -16.64
C HIS A 540 36.89 -10.28 -15.21
N ALA A 541 36.45 -9.54 -14.20
CA ALA A 541 36.89 -9.72 -12.82
C ALA A 541 35.75 -10.02 -11.84
N HIS A 542 34.61 -10.55 -12.31
CA HIS A 542 33.49 -10.87 -11.45
C HIS A 542 33.77 -11.99 -10.44
N GLU A 543 34.65 -12.95 -10.80
CA GLU A 543 35.00 -14.04 -9.90
C GLU A 543 35.76 -13.52 -8.66
N GLY A 544 35.34 -13.97 -7.48
CA GLY A 544 35.97 -13.61 -6.20
C GLY A 544 35.60 -12.23 -5.64
N LEU A 545 34.90 -11.35 -6.39
CA LEU A 545 34.52 -10.01 -5.87
C LEU A 545 33.46 -10.05 -4.79
N ALA A 546 32.43 -10.90 -4.91
CA ALA A 546 31.30 -10.91 -4.00
C ALA A 546 31.71 -11.13 -2.51
N PRO A 547 32.63 -12.02 -2.15
CA PRO A 547 33.10 -12.15 -0.78
C PRO A 547 33.74 -10.88 -0.21
N LEU A 548 34.54 -10.16 -1.00
CA LEU A 548 35.18 -8.90 -0.59
C LEU A 548 34.12 -7.80 -0.38
N GLN A 549 33.19 -7.69 -1.30
CA GLN A 549 32.08 -6.74 -1.21
C GLN A 549 31.16 -7.02 -0.01
N LYS A 550 30.86 -8.30 0.25
CA LYS A 550 30.12 -8.70 1.46
C LYS A 550 30.85 -8.34 2.74
N ALA A 551 32.18 -8.48 2.76
CA ALA A 551 32.99 -8.06 3.91
C ALA A 551 32.90 -6.55 4.15
N ALA A 552 32.98 -5.74 3.09
CA ALA A 552 32.88 -4.28 3.15
C ALA A 552 31.46 -3.77 3.54
N LEU A 553 30.41 -4.57 3.32
CA LEU A 553 29.03 -4.29 3.71
C LEU A 553 28.53 -5.13 4.88
N ARG A 554 29.42 -5.79 5.64
CA ARG A 554 29.06 -6.74 6.70
C ARG A 554 28.08 -6.16 7.71
N GLY A 555 28.24 -4.90 8.11
CA GLY A 555 27.35 -4.22 9.07
C GLY A 555 25.91 -4.11 8.55
N VAL A 556 25.75 -3.76 7.27
CA VAL A 556 24.44 -3.65 6.62
C VAL A 556 23.82 -5.02 6.37
N LEU A 557 24.61 -5.99 5.86
CA LEU A 557 24.13 -7.33 5.51
C LEU A 557 23.76 -8.19 6.71
N ARG A 558 24.22 -7.86 7.92
CA ARG A 558 23.82 -8.54 9.15
C ARG A 558 22.56 -7.98 9.77
N ARG A 559 22.17 -6.77 9.37
CA ARG A 559 20.98 -6.10 9.88
C ARG A 559 19.73 -6.85 9.45
N THR A 560 18.79 -7.00 10.38
CA THR A 560 17.50 -7.67 10.14
C THR A 560 16.35 -6.67 10.23
N TRP A 561 15.19 -7.03 9.70
CA TRP A 561 13.98 -6.23 9.87
C TRP A 561 13.46 -6.26 11.31
N SER A 562 13.82 -7.28 12.08
CA SER A 562 13.63 -7.30 13.54
C SER A 562 14.45 -6.22 14.24
N ASP A 563 15.67 -5.91 13.75
CA ASP A 563 16.49 -4.80 14.29
C ASP A 563 15.84 -3.46 13.98
N ALA A 564 15.42 -3.24 12.73
CA ALA A 564 14.71 -2.02 12.34
C ALA A 564 13.43 -1.83 13.17
N ALA A 565 12.63 -2.89 13.33
CA ALA A 565 11.40 -2.86 14.12
C ALA A 565 11.65 -2.50 15.59
N ARG A 566 12.74 -3.01 16.21
CA ARG A 566 13.13 -2.62 17.58
C ARG A 566 13.49 -1.13 17.70
N GLU A 567 14.18 -0.58 16.70
CA GLU A 567 14.50 0.85 16.67
C GLU A 567 13.26 1.73 16.52
N TYR A 568 12.28 1.32 15.69
CA TYR A 568 10.98 1.99 15.60
C TYR A 568 10.21 1.88 16.92
N ASP A 569 10.20 0.71 17.56
CA ASP A 569 9.52 0.50 18.82
C ASP A 569 10.10 1.36 19.94
N SER A 570 11.43 1.44 20.04
CA SER A 570 12.12 2.37 20.96
C SER A 570 11.79 3.84 20.68
N LEU A 571 11.67 4.24 19.39
CA LEU A 571 11.27 5.58 19.00
C LEU A 571 9.82 5.88 19.40
N PHE A 572 8.92 4.90 19.27
CA PHE A 572 7.54 5.03 19.70
C PHE A 572 7.44 5.23 21.22
N ASP A 573 8.22 4.48 22.00
CA ASP A 573 8.30 4.67 23.47
C ASP A 573 8.82 6.06 23.83
N GLU A 574 9.83 6.57 23.11
CA GLU A 574 10.32 7.96 23.28
C GLU A 574 9.23 9.01 23.04
N VAL A 575 8.38 8.79 22.02
CA VAL A 575 7.28 9.71 21.69
C VAL A 575 6.18 9.65 22.74
N LEU A 576 5.83 8.46 23.20
CA LEU A 576 4.74 8.25 24.16
C LEU A 576 5.11 8.74 25.57
N SER A 577 6.38 8.56 26.00
CA SER A 577 6.85 8.99 27.31
C SER A 577 6.90 10.53 27.49
N LYS A 578 7.02 11.30 26.41
CA LYS A 578 7.00 12.77 26.45
C LYS A 578 5.61 13.40 26.62
N LYS A 579 4.56 12.60 26.61
CA LYS A 579 3.16 13.04 26.82
C LYS A 579 2.66 12.86 28.26
N GLN A 580 3.43 12.17 29.11
CA GLN A 580 3.20 12.10 30.55
C GLN A 580 3.97 13.25 31.26
#